data_e13207ff643dce51a00a80b53e6d1c87
#
_entry.id   e13207ff643dce51a00a80b53e6d1c87
#
_cell.length_a   1.000
_cell.length_b   1.000
_cell.length_c   1.000
_cell.angle_alpha   90.00
_cell.angle_beta   90.00
_cell.angle_gamma   90.00
#
_symmetry.space_group_name_H-M   'P 1'
#
loop_
_entity.id
_entity.type
_entity.pdbx_description
1 polymer ?
#
loop_
_entity_poly.entity_id
_entity_poly.type
_entity_poly.pdbx_seq_one_letter_code
_entity_poly.pdbx_strand_id
1 'polypeptide(L)'
;MKILVTGGLGFIGSHTVVELQAKGYDVIIIDDCSNASQEVLAGITAITGIEPALEIFDLRDKKLVEDFFNKHTDIGGVIHFAASKAVGESVKNPLLYYENNIGTLTYILQQLKKFELPTFIFSSSCTVYGQADELPITESAPVKPAASPYGNTKQIGEEIIRDTCSIMPELKAIALRYFNPIGAHPSAHIGELPLGVPANLVPYITQTAIGLREELSVYGNDYPTPDGTAIRDYIHVVDLAKAHVVALERLLNNKNKSNYEVFNIGTGTGSSVMDVITSFENVSGKKLNYKIVARRPGDVVAAYADTTLANQELGWTAKSSLDDMLASAWKWEQKVRSIE
;
A
#
# COMPACT_ATOMS: atom_id res chain seq x y z
N MET A 1 5.68 4.78 23.23
CA MET A 1 5.06 5.74 22.30
C MET A 1 4.07 4.97 21.44
N LYS A 2 2.87 5.46 21.35
CA LYS A 2 1.77 4.82 20.62
C LYS A 2 1.69 5.36 19.19
N ILE A 3 1.58 4.47 18.22
CA ILE A 3 1.44 4.80 16.79
C ILE A 3 0.03 4.43 16.34
N LEU A 4 -0.69 5.39 15.76
CA LEU A 4 -1.96 5.15 15.12
C LEU A 4 -1.72 4.64 13.69
N VAL A 5 -2.35 3.51 13.36
CA VAL A 5 -2.39 2.97 11.98
C VAL A 5 -3.83 2.94 11.51
N THR A 6 -4.22 3.83 10.61
CA THR A 6 -5.56 3.78 10.00
C THR A 6 -5.56 2.82 8.82
N GLY A 7 -6.61 2.02 8.67
CA GLY A 7 -6.61 0.92 7.69
C GLY A 7 -5.65 -0.21 8.09
N GLY A 8 -5.42 -0.39 9.40
CA GLY A 8 -4.42 -1.30 9.92
C GLY A 8 -4.77 -2.78 9.80
N LEU A 9 -6.01 -3.15 9.50
CA LEU A 9 -6.41 -4.51 9.16
C LEU A 9 -6.25 -4.84 7.67
N GLY A 10 -6.04 -3.81 6.83
CA GLY A 10 -5.80 -3.99 5.41
C GLY A 10 -4.47 -4.68 5.11
N PHE A 11 -4.25 -5.04 3.83
CA PHE A 11 -3.07 -5.79 3.38
C PHE A 11 -1.75 -5.16 3.82
N ILE A 12 -1.50 -3.88 3.47
CA ILE A 12 -0.26 -3.19 3.81
C ILE A 12 -0.24 -2.80 5.29
N GLY A 13 -1.39 -2.33 5.80
CA GLY A 13 -1.53 -1.89 7.19
C GLY A 13 -1.18 -2.98 8.19
N SER A 14 -1.69 -4.20 8.03
CA SER A 14 -1.43 -5.32 8.93
C SER A 14 0.05 -5.72 8.98
N HIS A 15 0.73 -5.74 7.84
CA HIS A 15 2.17 -5.98 7.79
C HIS A 15 2.96 -4.85 8.45
N THR A 16 2.51 -3.60 8.30
CA THR A 16 3.14 -2.45 8.96
C THR A 16 2.94 -2.49 10.48
N VAL A 17 1.78 -2.93 10.97
CA VAL A 17 1.54 -3.16 12.40
C VAL A 17 2.52 -4.19 12.96
N VAL A 18 2.73 -5.31 12.25
CA VAL A 18 3.72 -6.32 12.64
C VAL A 18 5.12 -5.74 12.75
N GLU A 19 5.57 -4.97 11.75
CA GLU A 19 6.92 -4.38 11.76
C GLU A 19 7.06 -3.29 12.83
N LEU A 20 6.02 -2.51 13.14
CA LEU A 20 6.00 -1.54 14.24
C LEU A 20 6.13 -2.25 15.60
N GLN A 21 5.35 -3.31 15.84
CA GLN A 21 5.41 -4.08 17.08
C GLN A 21 6.76 -4.78 17.23
N ALA A 22 7.35 -5.29 16.15
CA ALA A 22 8.70 -5.85 16.16
C ALA A 22 9.78 -4.83 16.55
N LYS A 23 9.52 -3.52 16.34
CA LYS A 23 10.36 -2.40 16.78
C LYS A 23 10.03 -1.90 18.19
N GLY A 24 9.07 -2.51 18.89
CA GLY A 24 8.66 -2.15 20.25
C GLY A 24 7.72 -0.96 20.33
N TYR A 25 7.08 -0.55 19.24
CA TYR A 25 6.03 0.46 19.28
C TYR A 25 4.73 -0.16 19.81
N ASP A 26 4.03 0.62 20.63
CA ASP A 26 2.61 0.36 20.94
C ASP A 26 1.75 0.82 19.77
N VAL A 27 0.84 -0.02 19.30
CA VAL A 27 0.05 0.25 18.09
C VAL A 27 -1.43 0.24 18.40
N ILE A 28 -2.13 1.26 17.92
CA ILE A 28 -3.59 1.29 17.87
C ILE A 28 -4.05 1.38 16.41
N ILE A 29 -5.04 0.57 16.06
CA ILE A 29 -5.60 0.49 14.72
C ILE A 29 -6.97 1.16 14.71
N ILE A 30 -7.27 1.92 13.64
CA ILE A 30 -8.63 2.26 13.23
C ILE A 30 -8.88 1.59 11.88
N ASP A 31 -9.98 0.84 11.79
CA ASP A 31 -10.44 0.21 10.55
C ASP A 31 -11.97 0.11 10.57
N ASP A 32 -12.64 0.25 9.44
CA ASP A 32 -14.09 0.09 9.33
C ASP A 32 -14.50 -1.33 8.93
N CYS A 33 -13.52 -2.19 8.65
CA CYS A 33 -13.70 -3.57 8.18
C CYS A 33 -14.49 -3.68 6.86
N SER A 34 -14.60 -2.60 6.08
CA SER A 34 -15.32 -2.63 4.79
C SER A 34 -14.60 -3.46 3.72
N ASN A 35 -13.26 -3.57 3.83
CA ASN A 35 -12.40 -4.32 2.89
C ASN A 35 -11.34 -5.16 3.61
N ALA A 36 -11.55 -5.46 4.88
CA ALA A 36 -10.68 -6.28 5.72
C ALA A 36 -11.51 -7.08 6.73
N SER A 37 -10.92 -8.12 7.34
CA SER A 37 -11.55 -8.91 8.39
C SER A 37 -10.84 -8.68 9.73
N GLN A 38 -11.60 -8.68 10.83
CA GLN A 38 -11.04 -8.66 12.18
C GLN A 38 -10.15 -9.89 12.48
N GLU A 39 -10.32 -10.99 11.74
CA GLU A 39 -9.48 -12.20 11.86
C GLU A 39 -7.99 -11.90 11.62
N VAL A 40 -7.67 -10.81 10.92
CA VAL A 40 -6.30 -10.33 10.72
C VAL A 40 -5.59 -10.07 12.05
N LEU A 41 -6.32 -9.64 13.11
CA LEU A 41 -5.75 -9.47 14.45
C LEU A 41 -5.12 -10.75 15.00
N ALA A 42 -5.81 -11.88 14.84
CA ALA A 42 -5.27 -13.16 15.26
C ALA A 42 -3.98 -13.51 14.53
N GLY A 43 -3.89 -13.16 13.22
CA GLY A 43 -2.67 -13.32 12.43
C GLY A 43 -1.53 -12.42 12.91
N ILE A 44 -1.80 -11.16 13.22
CA ILE A 44 -0.82 -10.21 13.78
C ILE A 44 -0.31 -10.74 15.14
N THR A 45 -1.24 -11.10 16.02
CA THR A 45 -0.92 -11.64 17.37
C THR A 45 -0.11 -12.92 17.30
N ALA A 46 -0.43 -13.83 16.36
CA ALA A 46 0.33 -15.07 16.16
C ALA A 46 1.78 -14.83 15.72
N ILE A 47 2.05 -13.69 15.03
CA ILE A 47 3.39 -13.33 14.59
C ILE A 47 4.17 -12.62 15.68
N THR A 48 3.55 -11.65 16.35
CA THR A 48 4.24 -10.72 17.24
C THR A 48 4.15 -11.11 18.72
N GLY A 49 3.17 -11.93 19.10
CA GLY A 49 2.82 -12.21 20.50
C GLY A 49 2.06 -11.07 21.17
N ILE A 50 1.72 -10.01 20.47
CA ILE A 50 1.08 -8.80 21.00
C ILE A 50 -0.19 -8.50 20.18
N GLU A 51 -1.34 -8.49 20.84
CA GLU A 51 -2.58 -8.02 20.21
C GLU A 51 -2.62 -6.50 20.19
N PRO A 52 -2.67 -5.85 18.99
CA PRO A 52 -2.78 -4.41 18.93
C PRO A 52 -4.18 -3.95 19.35
N ALA A 53 -4.28 -2.74 19.94
CA ALA A 53 -5.57 -2.15 20.21
C ALA A 53 -6.31 -1.86 18.88
N LEU A 54 -7.64 -2.09 18.85
CA LEU A 54 -8.48 -1.88 17.68
C LEU A 54 -9.71 -1.06 18.04
N GLU A 55 -9.95 0.00 17.28
CA GLU A 55 -11.20 0.77 17.27
C GLU A 55 -11.86 0.61 15.90
N ILE A 56 -13.12 0.14 15.90
CA ILE A 56 -13.85 -0.14 14.65
C ILE A 56 -14.83 1.00 14.41
N PHE A 57 -14.52 1.85 13.44
CA PHE A 57 -15.42 2.89 12.96
C PHE A 57 -14.97 3.46 11.62
N ASP A 58 -15.91 4.09 10.93
CA ASP A 58 -15.68 4.77 9.66
C ASP A 58 -15.08 6.16 9.89
N LEU A 59 -13.90 6.41 9.32
CA LEU A 59 -13.22 7.71 9.41
C LEU A 59 -13.98 8.86 8.72
N ARG A 60 -15.02 8.57 7.94
CA ARG A 60 -15.94 9.57 7.40
C ARG A 60 -16.84 10.17 8.49
N ASP A 61 -17.02 9.50 9.61
CA ASP A 61 -17.68 10.05 10.77
C ASP A 61 -16.73 10.96 11.56
N LYS A 62 -16.80 12.25 11.23
CA LYS A 62 -15.97 13.28 11.85
C LYS A 62 -16.07 13.27 13.39
N LYS A 63 -17.27 12.99 13.92
CA LYS A 63 -17.49 12.99 15.38
C LYS A 63 -16.73 11.83 16.04
N LEU A 64 -16.78 10.65 15.47
CA LEU A 64 -16.03 9.49 15.98
C LEU A 64 -14.51 9.71 15.89
N VAL A 65 -14.03 10.37 14.82
CA VAL A 65 -12.62 10.77 14.72
C VAL A 65 -12.23 11.72 15.85
N GLU A 66 -13.03 12.75 16.13
CA GLU A 66 -12.78 13.69 17.23
C GLU A 66 -12.81 13.00 18.61
N ASP A 67 -13.78 12.14 18.85
CA ASP A 67 -13.91 11.39 20.10
C ASP A 67 -12.74 10.43 20.31
N PHE A 68 -12.27 9.78 19.24
CA PHE A 68 -11.09 8.92 19.29
C PHE A 68 -9.84 9.69 19.74
N PHE A 69 -9.52 10.84 19.15
CA PHE A 69 -8.34 11.63 19.51
C PHE A 69 -8.47 12.27 20.90
N ASN A 70 -9.69 12.61 21.34
CA ASN A 70 -9.93 13.07 22.72
C ASN A 70 -9.68 11.94 23.75
N LYS A 71 -9.93 10.68 23.39
CA LYS A 71 -9.71 9.49 24.23
C LYS A 71 -8.24 9.04 24.24
N HIS A 72 -7.54 9.16 23.10
CA HIS A 72 -6.18 8.66 22.91
C HIS A 72 -5.18 9.81 22.73
N THR A 73 -4.83 10.46 23.84
CA THR A 73 -3.94 11.65 23.85
C THR A 73 -2.46 11.30 23.87
N ASP A 74 -2.10 10.00 23.91
CA ASP A 74 -0.72 9.49 23.97
C ASP A 74 -0.18 9.03 22.59
N ILE A 75 -0.89 9.37 21.50
CA ILE A 75 -0.45 9.11 20.14
C ILE A 75 0.75 10.01 19.81
N GLY A 76 1.85 9.39 19.32
CA GLY A 76 3.06 10.11 18.94
C GLY A 76 3.30 10.19 17.43
N GLY A 77 2.51 9.46 16.63
CA GLY A 77 2.59 9.49 15.17
C GLY A 77 1.45 8.74 14.52
N VAL A 78 1.18 9.07 13.26
CA VAL A 78 0.09 8.46 12.48
C VAL A 78 0.64 7.93 11.15
N ILE A 79 0.29 6.69 10.81
CA ILE A 79 0.46 6.11 9.47
C ILE A 79 -0.94 5.92 8.88
N HIS A 80 -1.21 6.59 7.76
CA HIS A 80 -2.55 6.67 7.17
C HIS A 80 -2.65 5.82 5.91
N PHE A 81 -3.24 4.61 6.05
CA PHE A 81 -3.55 3.71 4.93
C PHE A 81 -5.03 3.75 4.53
N ALA A 82 -5.93 4.09 5.45
CA ALA A 82 -7.37 4.03 5.20
C ALA A 82 -7.76 4.84 3.96
N ALA A 83 -8.17 4.12 2.91
CA ALA A 83 -8.58 4.68 1.63
C ALA A 83 -9.27 3.62 0.77
N SER A 84 -10.21 4.03 -0.07
CA SER A 84 -10.65 3.23 -1.21
C SER A 84 -9.55 3.18 -2.26
N LYS A 85 -9.16 1.97 -2.77
CA LYS A 85 -7.94 1.78 -3.58
C LYS A 85 -8.16 1.19 -4.97
N ALA A 86 -9.36 0.72 -5.31
CA ALA A 86 -9.62 0.02 -6.56
C ALA A 86 -9.78 0.99 -7.73
N VAL A 87 -8.77 1.04 -8.63
CA VAL A 87 -8.75 1.94 -9.79
C VAL A 87 -10.00 1.83 -10.65
N GLY A 88 -10.43 0.59 -11.00
CA GLY A 88 -11.60 0.37 -11.83
C GLY A 88 -12.92 0.79 -11.15
N GLU A 89 -13.03 0.65 -9.83
CA GLU A 89 -14.19 1.13 -9.07
C GLU A 89 -14.21 2.66 -9.01
N SER A 90 -13.06 3.30 -8.85
CA SER A 90 -12.97 4.76 -8.79
C SER A 90 -13.53 5.45 -10.04
N VAL A 91 -13.38 4.81 -11.21
CA VAL A 91 -13.94 5.32 -12.47
C VAL A 91 -15.47 5.22 -12.48
N LYS A 92 -16.03 4.18 -11.84
CA LYS A 92 -17.49 3.97 -11.76
C LYS A 92 -18.14 4.80 -10.66
N ASN A 93 -17.46 5.00 -9.54
CA ASN A 93 -17.96 5.67 -8.35
C ASN A 93 -16.98 6.76 -7.87
N PRO A 94 -16.68 7.81 -8.67
CA PRO A 94 -15.65 8.79 -8.33
C PRO A 94 -15.96 9.57 -7.03
N LEU A 95 -17.21 9.91 -6.79
CA LEU A 95 -17.60 10.69 -5.61
C LEU A 95 -17.31 9.93 -4.30
N LEU A 96 -17.52 8.61 -4.26
CA LEU A 96 -17.15 7.77 -3.13
C LEU A 96 -15.65 7.90 -2.80
N TYR A 97 -14.81 7.92 -3.84
CA TYR A 97 -13.36 8.04 -3.67
C TYR A 97 -12.94 9.41 -3.15
N TYR A 98 -13.54 10.49 -3.66
CA TYR A 98 -13.25 11.83 -3.16
C TYR A 98 -13.76 12.02 -1.73
N GLU A 99 -14.98 11.60 -1.42
CA GLU A 99 -15.55 11.66 -0.07
C GLU A 99 -14.71 10.86 0.92
N ASN A 100 -14.40 9.60 0.59
CA ASN A 100 -13.65 8.74 1.48
C ASN A 100 -12.18 9.19 1.61
N ASN A 101 -11.45 9.28 0.51
CA ASN A 101 -9.99 9.44 0.59
C ASN A 101 -9.57 10.86 0.98
N ILE A 102 -10.28 11.89 0.52
CA ILE A 102 -9.97 13.29 0.85
C ILE A 102 -10.62 13.70 2.16
N GLY A 103 -11.88 13.29 2.39
CA GLY A 103 -12.62 13.59 3.61
C GLY A 103 -11.89 13.04 4.84
N THR A 104 -11.56 11.75 4.85
CA THR A 104 -10.88 11.10 5.98
C THR A 104 -9.50 11.70 6.23
N LEU A 105 -8.72 11.97 5.18
CA LEU A 105 -7.42 12.62 5.29
C LEU A 105 -7.55 13.99 5.96
N THR A 106 -8.51 14.83 5.54
CA THR A 106 -8.71 16.16 6.13
C THR A 106 -9.13 16.08 7.58
N TYR A 107 -9.96 15.11 7.97
CA TYR A 107 -10.33 14.93 9.39
C TYR A 107 -9.14 14.51 10.24
N ILE A 108 -8.31 13.61 9.79
CA ILE A 108 -7.06 13.24 10.48
C ILE A 108 -6.14 14.47 10.63
N LEU A 109 -5.87 15.21 9.55
CA LEU A 109 -5.00 16.39 9.60
C LEU A 109 -5.54 17.49 10.55
N GLN A 110 -6.87 17.66 10.64
CA GLN A 110 -7.50 18.56 11.63
C GLN A 110 -7.18 18.12 13.07
N GLN A 111 -7.16 16.82 13.35
CA GLN A 111 -6.81 16.33 14.69
C GLN A 111 -5.31 16.47 14.95
N LEU A 112 -4.45 16.18 13.96
CA LEU A 112 -3.00 16.43 14.10
C LEU A 112 -2.73 17.88 14.48
N LYS A 113 -3.44 18.83 13.85
CA LYS A 113 -3.36 20.25 14.20
C LYS A 113 -3.85 20.53 15.61
N LYS A 114 -5.03 20.01 15.98
CA LYS A 114 -5.67 20.27 17.28
C LYS A 114 -4.85 19.75 18.46
N PHE A 115 -4.20 18.58 18.28
CA PHE A 115 -3.42 17.91 19.33
C PHE A 115 -1.91 18.10 19.16
N GLU A 116 -1.48 18.97 18.24
CA GLU A 116 -0.07 19.29 17.97
C GLU A 116 0.79 18.04 17.70
N LEU A 117 0.22 17.05 16.99
CA LEU A 117 0.91 15.81 16.67
C LEU A 117 1.87 16.02 15.48
N PRO A 118 3.20 15.80 15.67
CA PRO A 118 4.19 16.27 14.72
C PRO A 118 4.52 15.28 13.58
N THR A 119 3.99 14.04 13.63
CA THR A 119 4.50 12.95 12.76
C THR A 119 3.39 12.30 11.96
N PHE A 120 3.51 12.38 10.63
CA PHE A 120 2.52 11.83 9.71
C PHE A 120 3.16 11.10 8.53
N ILE A 121 2.78 9.83 8.31
CA ILE A 121 3.16 9.06 7.14
C ILE A 121 1.94 8.82 6.27
N PHE A 122 2.02 9.22 5.03
CA PHE A 122 0.94 9.09 4.05
C PHE A 122 1.22 7.96 3.05
N SER A 123 0.28 7.05 2.96
CA SER A 123 0.21 6.02 1.92
C SER A 123 -0.15 6.67 0.59
N SER A 124 0.86 7.12 -0.16
CA SER A 124 0.70 7.62 -1.51
C SER A 124 0.83 6.49 -2.54
N SER A 125 1.01 6.79 -3.81
CA SER A 125 1.04 5.78 -4.87
C SER A 125 1.82 6.29 -6.08
N CYS A 126 2.44 5.40 -6.83
CA CYS A 126 3.03 5.74 -8.14
C CYS A 126 1.99 6.27 -9.15
N THR A 127 0.70 6.05 -8.91
CA THR A 127 -0.38 6.58 -9.75
C THR A 127 -0.44 8.11 -9.81
N VAL A 128 0.22 8.80 -8.87
CA VAL A 128 0.36 10.28 -8.90
C VAL A 128 1.14 10.78 -10.11
N TYR A 129 2.00 9.96 -10.69
CA TYR A 129 2.77 10.34 -11.88
C TYR A 129 1.96 10.31 -13.18
N GLY A 130 0.81 9.61 -13.19
CA GLY A 130 0.09 9.34 -14.42
C GLY A 130 0.94 8.53 -15.41
N GLN A 131 0.93 8.90 -16.69
CA GLN A 131 1.84 8.30 -17.69
C GLN A 131 3.17 9.05 -17.64
N ALA A 132 4.18 8.47 -16.99
CA ALA A 132 5.52 9.03 -16.95
C ALA A 132 6.17 9.08 -18.34
N ASP A 133 6.99 10.11 -18.59
CA ASP A 133 7.74 10.25 -19.85
C ASP A 133 9.02 9.44 -19.85
N GLU A 134 9.65 9.30 -18.70
CA GLU A 134 10.95 8.65 -18.51
C GLU A 134 10.88 7.53 -17.47
N LEU A 135 11.72 6.53 -17.66
CA LEU A 135 11.88 5.41 -16.76
C LEU A 135 13.37 5.19 -16.48
N PRO A 136 13.74 4.82 -15.24
CA PRO A 136 12.90 4.68 -14.04
C PRO A 136 12.32 6.03 -13.57
N ILE A 137 11.15 5.99 -12.88
CA ILE A 137 10.44 7.18 -12.43
C ILE A 137 11.13 7.73 -11.18
N THR A 138 11.59 8.98 -11.21
CA THR A 138 12.15 9.69 -10.06
C THR A 138 11.08 10.47 -9.30
N GLU A 139 11.35 10.90 -8.05
CA GLU A 139 10.45 11.75 -7.27
C GLU A 139 10.26 13.15 -7.88
N SER A 140 11.23 13.60 -8.69
CA SER A 140 11.18 14.85 -9.44
C SER A 140 10.39 14.77 -10.75
N ALA A 141 9.95 13.59 -11.16
CA ALA A 141 9.14 13.41 -12.36
C ALA A 141 7.84 14.25 -12.26
N PRO A 142 7.42 14.90 -13.35
CA PRO A 142 6.22 15.73 -13.34
C PRO A 142 4.97 14.92 -12.91
N VAL A 143 4.20 15.50 -12.01
CA VAL A 143 2.86 15.00 -11.67
C VAL A 143 1.93 15.37 -12.82
N LYS A 144 1.52 14.37 -13.59
CA LYS A 144 0.61 14.54 -14.74
C LYS A 144 -0.85 14.32 -14.33
N PRO A 145 -1.82 14.71 -15.16
CA PRO A 145 -3.21 14.37 -14.90
C PRO A 145 -3.36 12.88 -14.58
N ALA A 146 -4.00 12.59 -13.47
CA ALA A 146 -4.19 11.22 -13.03
C ALA A 146 -5.04 10.42 -14.01
N ALA A 147 -4.66 9.18 -14.28
CA ALA A 147 -5.42 8.28 -15.16
C ALA A 147 -6.75 7.79 -14.54
N SER A 148 -6.97 8.05 -13.24
CA SER A 148 -8.17 7.62 -12.53
C SER A 148 -8.50 8.55 -11.35
N PRO A 149 -9.77 8.57 -10.89
CA PRO A 149 -10.14 9.29 -9.68
C PRO A 149 -9.35 8.83 -8.44
N TYR A 150 -9.04 7.54 -8.31
CA TYR A 150 -8.15 7.06 -7.25
C TYR A 150 -6.78 7.76 -7.29
N GLY A 151 -6.11 7.75 -8.44
CA GLY A 151 -4.82 8.44 -8.60
C GLY A 151 -4.92 9.93 -8.28
N ASN A 152 -6.02 10.58 -8.72
CA ASN A 152 -6.26 11.98 -8.42
C ASN A 152 -6.45 12.24 -6.91
N THR A 153 -7.12 11.34 -6.17
CA THR A 153 -7.23 11.50 -4.70
C THR A 153 -5.86 11.43 -4.01
N LYS A 154 -4.89 10.68 -4.56
CA LYS A 154 -3.52 10.64 -4.02
C LYS A 154 -2.76 11.93 -4.36
N GLN A 155 -2.91 12.48 -5.57
CA GLN A 155 -2.34 13.80 -5.94
C GLN A 155 -2.88 14.91 -5.02
N ILE A 156 -4.19 15.04 -4.90
CA ILE A 156 -4.85 16.02 -4.02
C ILE A 156 -4.43 15.82 -2.57
N GLY A 157 -4.34 14.56 -2.11
CA GLY A 157 -3.88 14.23 -0.77
C GLY A 157 -2.47 14.76 -0.47
N GLU A 158 -1.53 14.57 -1.40
CA GLU A 158 -0.17 15.12 -1.27
C GLU A 158 -0.16 16.67 -1.25
N GLU A 159 -0.99 17.32 -2.06
CA GLU A 159 -1.14 18.77 -2.06
C GLU A 159 -1.68 19.28 -0.71
N ILE A 160 -2.75 18.68 -0.19
CA ILE A 160 -3.33 19.04 1.11
C ILE A 160 -2.30 18.89 2.23
N ILE A 161 -1.54 17.79 2.25
CA ILE A 161 -0.51 17.57 3.27
C ILE A 161 0.60 18.62 3.17
N ARG A 162 1.10 18.90 1.97
CA ARG A 162 2.13 19.94 1.74
C ARG A 162 1.65 21.31 2.21
N ASP A 163 0.44 21.71 1.85
CA ASP A 163 -0.14 22.98 2.26
C ASP A 163 -0.32 23.05 3.79
N THR A 164 -0.75 21.92 4.41
CA THR A 164 -0.87 21.83 5.87
C THR A 164 0.51 21.97 6.54
N CYS A 165 1.55 21.28 6.06
CA CYS A 165 2.90 21.42 6.58
C CYS A 165 3.46 22.84 6.43
N SER A 166 3.04 23.59 5.40
CA SER A 166 3.51 24.97 5.18
C SER A 166 3.03 25.97 6.24
N ILE A 167 1.86 25.70 6.82
CA ILE A 167 1.25 26.56 7.86
C ILE A 167 1.39 25.99 9.29
N MET A 168 1.91 24.77 9.41
CA MET A 168 2.15 24.07 10.67
C MET A 168 3.62 23.63 10.73
N PRO A 169 4.55 24.50 11.17
CA PRO A 169 5.98 24.19 11.17
C PRO A 169 6.36 22.95 11.99
N GLU A 170 5.53 22.59 12.99
CA GLU A 170 5.74 21.41 13.83
C GLU A 170 5.35 20.10 13.12
N LEU A 171 4.41 20.14 12.18
CA LEU A 171 3.99 18.95 11.44
C LEU A 171 5.06 18.56 10.40
N LYS A 172 5.50 17.33 10.50
CA LYS A 172 6.42 16.68 9.56
C LYS A 172 5.71 15.50 8.92
N ALA A 173 5.71 15.45 7.61
CA ALA A 173 5.04 14.41 6.86
C ALA A 173 5.94 13.79 5.79
N ILE A 174 5.77 12.48 5.57
CA ILE A 174 6.38 11.77 4.45
C ILE A 174 5.27 11.10 3.65
N ALA A 175 5.24 11.35 2.34
CA ALA A 175 4.44 10.61 1.39
C ALA A 175 5.29 9.50 0.75
N LEU A 176 4.86 8.25 0.90
CA LEU A 176 5.49 7.10 0.27
C LEU A 176 4.72 6.74 -1.00
N ARG A 177 5.33 7.01 -2.16
CA ARG A 177 4.80 6.65 -3.48
C ARG A 177 5.25 5.25 -3.85
N TYR A 178 4.51 4.25 -3.39
CA TYR A 178 4.88 2.87 -3.69
C TYR A 178 4.22 2.34 -4.97
N PHE A 179 4.86 1.32 -5.51
CA PHE A 179 4.44 0.67 -6.75
C PHE A 179 3.50 -0.50 -6.44
N ASN A 180 3.72 -1.69 -6.92
CA ASN A 180 2.77 -2.80 -6.82
C ASN A 180 3.11 -3.74 -5.66
N PRO A 181 2.53 -3.58 -4.45
CA PRO A 181 2.78 -4.50 -3.35
C PRO A 181 2.17 -5.87 -3.61
N ILE A 182 2.97 -6.92 -3.41
CA ILE A 182 2.59 -8.32 -3.54
C ILE A 182 3.24 -9.16 -2.43
N GLY A 183 2.89 -10.43 -2.37
CA GLY A 183 3.43 -11.35 -1.37
C GLY A 183 2.57 -11.44 -0.11
N ALA A 184 3.11 -12.08 0.89
CA ALA A 184 2.50 -12.24 2.21
C ALA A 184 3.57 -12.36 3.29
N HIS A 185 3.20 -12.28 4.56
CA HIS A 185 4.16 -12.53 5.64
C HIS A 185 4.72 -13.97 5.55
N PRO A 186 6.03 -14.20 5.76
CA PRO A 186 6.66 -15.52 5.60
C PRO A 186 6.02 -16.64 6.45
N SER A 187 5.39 -16.28 7.57
CA SER A 187 4.63 -17.22 8.40
C SER A 187 3.31 -17.66 7.80
N ALA A 188 2.83 -16.96 6.76
CA ALA A 188 1.50 -17.10 6.18
C ALA A 188 0.36 -16.93 7.21
N HIS A 189 0.52 -16.06 8.23
CA HIS A 189 -0.56 -15.67 9.14
C HIS A 189 -1.31 -14.44 8.71
N ILE A 190 -0.70 -13.60 7.86
CA ILE A 190 -1.33 -12.45 7.20
C ILE A 190 -0.86 -12.36 5.74
N GLY A 191 -1.72 -11.86 4.87
CA GLY A 191 -1.48 -11.69 3.43
C GLY A 191 -2.62 -10.93 2.78
N GLU A 192 -2.59 -10.81 1.45
CA GLU A 192 -3.68 -10.17 0.72
C GLU A 192 -4.88 -11.14 0.63
N LEU A 193 -6.03 -10.70 1.14
CA LEU A 193 -7.29 -11.45 1.09
C LEU A 193 -8.40 -10.57 0.50
N PRO A 194 -8.50 -10.49 -0.83
CA PRO A 194 -9.51 -9.66 -1.47
C PRO A 194 -10.92 -10.25 -1.24
N LEU A 195 -11.86 -9.37 -0.91
CA LEU A 195 -13.27 -9.74 -0.86
C LEU A 195 -13.81 -9.85 -2.29
N GLY A 196 -14.33 -11.03 -2.64
CA GLY A 196 -14.86 -11.31 -3.98
C GLY A 196 -13.79 -11.55 -5.06
N VAL A 197 -13.99 -10.98 -6.26
CA VAL A 197 -13.06 -11.15 -7.40
C VAL A 197 -11.84 -10.26 -7.23
N PRO A 198 -10.61 -10.80 -7.21
CA PRO A 198 -9.41 -9.98 -7.11
C PRO A 198 -9.28 -9.01 -8.29
N ALA A 199 -8.95 -7.77 -7.98
CA ALA A 199 -8.59 -6.77 -9.00
C ALA A 199 -7.08 -6.79 -9.33
N ASN A 200 -6.25 -7.32 -8.41
CA ASN A 200 -4.80 -7.40 -8.54
C ASN A 200 -4.36 -8.72 -9.17
N LEU A 201 -3.21 -8.68 -9.89
CA LEU A 201 -2.69 -9.83 -10.65
C LEU A 201 -2.37 -11.03 -9.74
N VAL A 202 -1.59 -10.84 -8.67
CA VAL A 202 -1.07 -11.96 -7.87
C VAL A 202 -2.17 -12.73 -7.12
N PRO A 203 -3.12 -12.09 -6.43
CA PRO A 203 -4.26 -12.83 -5.87
C PRO A 203 -5.11 -13.57 -6.92
N TYR A 204 -5.21 -13.01 -8.13
CA TYR A 204 -5.90 -13.72 -9.22
C TYR A 204 -5.13 -14.95 -9.68
N ILE A 205 -3.80 -14.85 -9.80
CA ILE A 205 -2.89 -15.97 -10.10
C ILE A 205 -3.03 -17.09 -9.07
N THR A 206 -2.91 -16.76 -7.77
CA THR A 206 -2.96 -17.76 -6.69
C THR A 206 -4.31 -18.46 -6.64
N GLN A 207 -5.42 -17.70 -6.82
CA GLN A 207 -6.76 -18.27 -6.90
C GLN A 207 -6.98 -19.15 -8.14
N THR A 208 -6.34 -18.81 -9.27
CA THR A 208 -6.37 -19.68 -10.46
C THR A 208 -5.60 -20.97 -10.22
N ALA A 209 -4.41 -20.87 -9.62
CA ALA A 209 -3.55 -22.01 -9.34
C ALA A 209 -4.17 -23.01 -8.34
N ILE A 210 -4.97 -22.53 -7.37
CA ILE A 210 -5.66 -23.39 -6.41
C ILE A 210 -7.02 -23.91 -6.91
N GLY A 211 -7.46 -23.46 -8.10
CA GLY A 211 -8.70 -23.93 -8.73
C GLY A 211 -9.96 -23.15 -8.38
N LEU A 212 -9.85 -22.02 -7.67
CA LEU A 212 -11.00 -21.15 -7.41
C LEU A 212 -11.45 -20.37 -8.64
N ARG A 213 -10.55 -20.21 -9.62
CA ARG A 213 -10.83 -19.56 -10.91
C ARG A 213 -10.37 -20.45 -12.03
N GLU A 214 -11.14 -20.46 -13.11
CA GLU A 214 -10.87 -21.33 -14.25
C GLU A 214 -9.68 -20.85 -15.06
N GLU A 215 -9.52 -19.52 -15.24
CA GLU A 215 -8.58 -18.95 -16.18
C GLU A 215 -8.18 -17.53 -15.81
N LEU A 216 -6.89 -17.20 -15.93
CA LEU A 216 -6.33 -15.86 -15.78
C LEU A 216 -6.44 -15.09 -17.12
N SER A 217 -6.91 -13.84 -17.09
CA SER A 217 -6.87 -12.94 -18.24
C SER A 217 -5.57 -12.11 -18.24
N VAL A 218 -4.75 -12.26 -19.27
CA VAL A 218 -3.57 -11.43 -19.55
C VAL A 218 -3.99 -10.31 -20.49
N TYR A 219 -3.95 -9.05 -20.01
CA TYR A 219 -4.46 -7.88 -20.73
C TYR A 219 -3.42 -7.29 -21.68
N GLY A 220 -3.53 -7.59 -22.96
CA GLY A 220 -2.64 -7.16 -24.04
C GLY A 220 -1.38 -8.02 -24.15
N ASN A 221 -0.93 -8.21 -25.40
CA ASN A 221 0.34 -8.83 -25.77
C ASN A 221 1.04 -8.04 -26.87
N ASP A 222 0.64 -6.80 -27.06
CA ASP A 222 1.07 -5.90 -28.13
C ASP A 222 1.68 -4.61 -27.59
N TYR A 223 2.05 -4.58 -26.28
CA TYR A 223 2.81 -3.47 -25.71
C TYR A 223 4.25 -3.46 -26.29
N PRO A 224 4.88 -2.27 -26.43
CA PRO A 224 6.27 -2.17 -26.85
C PRO A 224 7.24 -2.56 -25.71
N THR A 225 7.14 -3.81 -25.28
CA THR A 225 7.93 -4.45 -24.22
C THR A 225 8.50 -5.77 -24.76
N PRO A 226 9.51 -6.38 -24.12
CA PRO A 226 10.17 -7.59 -24.66
C PRO A 226 9.24 -8.76 -24.96
N ASP A 227 8.18 -8.96 -24.16
CA ASP A 227 7.21 -10.04 -24.32
C ASP A 227 5.81 -9.58 -24.72
N GLY A 228 5.66 -8.28 -24.98
CA GLY A 228 4.40 -7.66 -25.38
C GLY A 228 3.43 -7.40 -24.24
N THR A 229 3.76 -7.72 -22.97
CA THR A 229 2.89 -7.48 -21.82
C THR A 229 3.34 -6.27 -20.99
N ALA A 230 2.45 -5.71 -20.18
CA ALA A 230 2.76 -4.52 -19.38
C ALA A 230 3.79 -4.81 -18.28
N ILE A 231 4.66 -3.83 -17.99
CA ILE A 231 5.74 -3.94 -16.99
C ILE A 231 5.36 -3.13 -15.74
N ARG A 232 5.56 -3.74 -14.56
CA ARG A 232 5.34 -3.11 -13.26
C ARG A 232 6.50 -3.41 -12.31
N ASP A 233 6.73 -2.50 -11.36
CA ASP A 233 7.62 -2.72 -10.24
C ASP A 233 6.83 -3.41 -9.13
N TYR A 234 7.13 -4.68 -8.88
CA TYR A 234 6.51 -5.45 -7.80
C TYR A 234 7.40 -5.40 -6.57
N ILE A 235 6.82 -5.04 -5.43
CA ILE A 235 7.52 -4.94 -4.15
C ILE A 235 6.91 -5.89 -3.14
N HIS A 236 7.76 -6.57 -2.35
CA HIS A 236 7.27 -7.41 -1.25
C HIS A 236 6.58 -6.57 -0.18
N VAL A 237 5.38 -6.96 0.24
CA VAL A 237 4.60 -6.22 1.23
C VAL A 237 5.34 -6.02 2.56
N VAL A 238 6.19 -6.97 2.98
CA VAL A 238 7.03 -6.84 4.19
C VAL A 238 8.13 -5.79 3.99
N ASP A 239 8.76 -5.73 2.82
CA ASP A 239 9.75 -4.68 2.52
C ASP A 239 9.08 -3.30 2.51
N LEU A 240 7.89 -3.20 1.92
CA LEU A 240 7.07 -1.98 1.97
C LEU A 240 6.69 -1.59 3.39
N ALA A 241 6.26 -2.54 4.22
CA ALA A 241 5.94 -2.30 5.63
C ALA A 241 7.16 -1.73 6.39
N LYS A 242 8.35 -2.31 6.17
CA LYS A 242 9.60 -1.79 6.73
C LYS A 242 9.92 -0.37 6.25
N ALA A 243 9.62 -0.03 4.99
CA ALA A 243 9.79 1.34 4.49
C ALA A 243 8.93 2.35 5.27
N HIS A 244 7.69 2.00 5.62
CA HIS A 244 6.82 2.84 6.46
C HIS A 244 7.39 3.05 7.85
N VAL A 245 7.93 1.99 8.48
CA VAL A 245 8.56 2.10 9.80
C VAL A 245 9.82 2.98 9.74
N VAL A 246 10.67 2.79 8.73
CA VAL A 246 11.89 3.62 8.56
C VAL A 246 11.53 5.09 8.30
N ALA A 247 10.50 5.36 7.51
CA ALA A 247 10.01 6.72 7.26
C ALA A 247 9.48 7.37 8.55
N LEU A 248 8.73 6.61 9.37
CA LEU A 248 8.29 7.06 10.69
C LEU A 248 9.49 7.38 11.60
N GLU A 249 10.45 6.47 11.71
CA GLU A 249 11.67 6.64 12.51
C GLU A 249 12.51 7.85 12.04
N ARG A 250 12.53 8.15 10.73
CA ARG A 250 13.17 9.34 10.18
C ARG A 250 12.59 10.62 10.77
N LEU A 251 11.25 10.72 10.83
CA LEU A 251 10.57 11.89 11.40
C LEU A 251 10.75 11.96 12.91
N LEU A 252 10.54 10.86 13.62
CA LEU A 252 10.69 10.80 15.09
C LEU A 252 12.10 11.17 15.56
N ASN A 253 13.12 10.84 14.77
CA ASN A 253 14.52 11.16 15.06
C ASN A 253 14.96 12.51 14.46
N ASN A 254 14.05 13.33 13.92
CA ASN A 254 14.35 14.63 13.32
C ASN A 254 15.42 14.57 12.20
N LYS A 255 15.41 13.51 11.40
CA LYS A 255 16.33 13.32 10.26
C LYS A 255 15.79 13.85 8.94
N ASN A 256 14.55 14.34 8.94
CA ASN A 256 13.91 14.96 7.77
C ASN A 256 14.64 16.26 7.39
N LYS A 257 14.76 16.53 6.09
CA LYS A 257 15.38 17.74 5.52
C LYS A 257 14.37 18.87 5.28
N SER A 258 13.08 18.51 5.22
CA SER A 258 11.97 19.45 5.08
C SER A 258 10.76 18.93 5.85
N ASN A 259 9.77 19.78 6.07
CA ASN A 259 8.54 19.37 6.76
C ASN A 259 7.65 18.45 5.93
N TYR A 260 7.86 18.42 4.62
CA TYR A 260 7.20 17.49 3.72
C TYR A 260 8.23 16.85 2.80
N GLU A 261 8.34 15.53 2.86
CA GLU A 261 9.23 14.74 2.01
C GLU A 261 8.43 13.68 1.23
N VAL A 262 8.97 13.31 0.07
CA VAL A 262 8.37 12.28 -0.79
C VAL A 262 9.44 11.26 -1.15
N PHE A 263 9.08 9.98 -1.13
CA PHE A 263 9.98 8.89 -1.54
C PHE A 263 9.26 7.88 -2.41
N ASN A 264 9.91 7.47 -3.50
CA ASN A 264 9.50 6.31 -4.28
C ASN A 264 9.90 5.02 -3.56
N ILE A 265 8.96 4.11 -3.40
CA ILE A 265 9.16 2.83 -2.74
C ILE A 265 8.84 1.70 -3.71
N GLY A 266 9.89 1.12 -4.25
CA GLY A 266 9.88 0.02 -5.22
C GLY A 266 11.14 -0.82 -5.12
N THR A 267 11.33 -1.72 -6.06
CA THR A 267 12.57 -2.50 -6.21
C THR A 267 13.55 -1.83 -7.17
N GLY A 268 13.08 -0.90 -8.00
CA GLY A 268 13.82 -0.32 -9.11
C GLY A 268 13.89 -1.24 -10.33
N THR A 269 13.21 -2.39 -10.28
CA THR A 269 13.20 -3.39 -11.35
C THR A 269 11.77 -3.60 -11.85
N GLY A 270 11.58 -3.44 -13.16
CA GLY A 270 10.31 -3.76 -13.79
C GLY A 270 10.21 -5.23 -14.15
N SER A 271 9.10 -5.88 -13.84
CA SER A 271 8.74 -7.23 -14.30
C SER A 271 7.47 -7.19 -15.13
N SER A 272 7.46 -7.94 -16.22
CA SER A 272 6.30 -8.07 -17.09
C SER A 272 5.24 -9.01 -16.48
N VAL A 273 4.02 -9.00 -17.02
CA VAL A 273 2.99 -9.96 -16.58
C VAL A 273 3.44 -11.40 -16.84
N MET A 274 4.14 -11.64 -17.96
CA MET A 274 4.65 -12.99 -18.28
C MET A 274 5.81 -13.39 -17.38
N ASP A 275 6.68 -12.45 -16.94
CA ASP A 275 7.70 -12.74 -15.92
C ASP A 275 7.05 -13.20 -14.61
N VAL A 276 5.98 -12.52 -14.17
CA VAL A 276 5.23 -12.90 -12.95
C VAL A 276 4.61 -14.29 -13.09
N ILE A 277 3.99 -14.60 -14.23
CA ILE A 277 3.41 -15.94 -14.51
C ILE A 277 4.50 -17.00 -14.48
N THR A 278 5.60 -16.79 -15.20
CA THR A 278 6.72 -17.74 -15.28
C THR A 278 7.37 -17.99 -13.92
N SER A 279 7.66 -16.91 -13.16
CA SER A 279 8.20 -17.02 -11.82
C SER A 279 7.23 -17.76 -10.89
N PHE A 280 5.92 -17.45 -10.95
CA PHE A 280 4.92 -18.16 -10.15
C PHE A 280 4.86 -19.66 -10.47
N GLU A 281 4.86 -20.03 -11.76
CA GLU A 281 4.89 -21.45 -12.18
C GLU A 281 6.13 -22.18 -11.63
N ASN A 282 7.29 -21.49 -11.64
CA ASN A 282 8.54 -22.06 -11.14
C ASN A 282 8.50 -22.29 -9.62
N VAL A 283 8.03 -21.30 -8.83
CA VAL A 283 8.04 -21.42 -7.36
C VAL A 283 6.91 -22.29 -6.82
N SER A 284 5.77 -22.35 -7.51
CA SER A 284 4.60 -23.15 -7.09
C SER A 284 4.59 -24.57 -7.62
N GLY A 285 5.32 -24.84 -8.72
CA GLY A 285 5.22 -26.09 -9.48
C GLY A 285 3.87 -26.27 -10.19
N LYS A 286 3.03 -25.24 -10.26
CA LYS A 286 1.71 -25.27 -10.88
C LYS A 286 1.74 -24.57 -12.23
N LYS A 287 1.14 -25.21 -13.25
CA LYS A 287 0.88 -24.54 -14.53
C LYS A 287 -0.39 -23.72 -14.46
N LEU A 288 -0.32 -22.49 -14.93
CA LEU A 288 -1.46 -21.58 -14.96
C LEU A 288 -2.23 -21.71 -16.28
N ASN A 289 -3.55 -21.80 -16.16
CA ASN A 289 -4.43 -21.62 -17.29
C ASN A 289 -4.66 -20.12 -17.50
N TYR A 290 -4.21 -19.56 -18.64
CA TYR A 290 -4.43 -18.16 -18.96
C TYR A 290 -4.75 -17.94 -20.42
N LYS A 291 -5.46 -16.83 -20.69
CA LYS A 291 -5.70 -16.34 -22.05
C LYS A 291 -5.30 -14.88 -22.20
N ILE A 292 -4.89 -14.54 -23.40
CA ILE A 292 -4.62 -13.16 -23.77
C ILE A 292 -5.93 -12.50 -24.22
N VAL A 293 -6.19 -11.31 -23.65
CA VAL A 293 -7.36 -10.49 -23.98
C VAL A 293 -6.93 -9.08 -24.36
N ALA A 294 -7.85 -8.24 -24.84
CA ALA A 294 -7.54 -6.85 -25.18
C ALA A 294 -7.00 -6.06 -23.99
N ARG A 295 -6.18 -5.04 -24.23
CA ARG A 295 -5.66 -4.13 -23.19
C ARG A 295 -6.78 -3.54 -22.35
N ARG A 296 -6.52 -3.35 -21.06
CA ARG A 296 -7.43 -2.56 -20.20
C ARG A 296 -7.29 -1.07 -20.53
N PRO A 297 -8.39 -0.33 -20.63
CA PRO A 297 -8.34 1.12 -20.71
C PRO A 297 -7.58 1.73 -19.52
N GLY A 298 -6.65 2.65 -19.82
CA GLY A 298 -5.85 3.33 -18.79
C GLY A 298 -4.62 2.60 -18.28
N ASP A 299 -4.32 1.38 -18.77
CA ASP A 299 -3.07 0.71 -18.42
C ASP A 299 -1.87 1.38 -19.11
N VAL A 300 -0.85 1.73 -18.31
CA VAL A 300 0.42 2.24 -18.82
C VAL A 300 1.32 1.10 -19.29
N VAL A 301 2.20 1.38 -20.27
CA VAL A 301 3.12 0.39 -20.85
C VAL A 301 4.07 -0.17 -19.78
N ALA A 302 4.74 0.73 -19.04
CA ALA A 302 5.68 0.36 -17.99
C ALA A 302 5.67 1.40 -16.87
N ALA A 303 5.85 0.94 -15.62
CA ALA A 303 6.01 1.80 -14.45
C ALA A 303 6.91 1.10 -13.42
N TYR A 304 8.12 1.65 -13.18
CA TYR A 304 9.04 1.20 -12.14
C TYR A 304 9.84 2.37 -11.58
N ALA A 305 10.25 2.23 -10.32
CA ALA A 305 10.83 3.29 -9.52
C ALA A 305 12.30 3.57 -9.85
N ASP A 306 12.71 4.83 -9.76
CA ASP A 306 14.05 5.13 -9.28
C ASP A 306 14.00 5.12 -7.75
N THR A 307 14.82 4.28 -7.12
CA THR A 307 14.86 4.10 -5.67
C THR A 307 16.06 4.78 -5.01
N THR A 308 16.83 5.53 -5.76
CA THR A 308 18.09 6.14 -5.31
C THR A 308 17.87 7.02 -4.10
N LEU A 309 16.84 7.88 -4.11
CA LEU A 309 16.54 8.78 -3.00
C LEU A 309 16.15 8.02 -1.74
N ALA A 310 15.30 7.01 -1.82
CA ALA A 310 14.93 6.17 -0.69
C ALA A 310 16.13 5.41 -0.13
N ASN A 311 17.00 4.87 -0.98
CA ASN A 311 18.20 4.16 -0.56
C ASN A 311 19.17 5.08 0.20
N GLN A 312 19.38 6.29 -0.30
CA GLN A 312 20.34 7.25 0.29
C GLN A 312 19.80 7.93 1.55
N GLU A 313 18.53 8.38 1.51
CA GLU A 313 17.97 9.25 2.54
C GLU A 313 17.25 8.48 3.65
N LEU A 314 16.52 7.41 3.31
CA LEU A 314 15.91 6.54 4.31
C LEU A 314 16.86 5.45 4.78
N GLY A 315 17.92 5.14 4.02
CA GLY A 315 18.77 3.98 4.28
C GLY A 315 18.01 2.65 4.12
N TRP A 316 16.98 2.66 3.30
CA TRP A 316 16.11 1.52 3.05
C TRP A 316 16.27 1.01 1.62
N THR A 317 16.23 -0.31 1.48
CA THR A 317 16.33 -1.01 0.18
C THR A 317 15.39 -2.21 0.21
N ALA A 318 14.64 -2.44 -0.86
CA ALA A 318 13.89 -3.69 -1.06
C ALA A 318 14.87 -4.87 -1.17
N LYS A 319 14.56 -5.98 -0.50
CA LYS A 319 15.46 -7.13 -0.41
C LYS A 319 14.91 -8.40 -1.05
N SER A 320 13.60 -8.52 -1.14
CA SER A 320 12.95 -9.73 -1.61
C SER A 320 12.95 -9.80 -3.14
N SER A 321 13.27 -10.97 -3.69
CA SER A 321 13.14 -11.26 -5.12
C SER A 321 11.67 -11.44 -5.53
N LEU A 322 11.40 -11.45 -6.85
CA LEU A 322 10.07 -11.76 -7.37
C LEU A 322 9.63 -13.17 -6.95
N ASP A 323 10.55 -14.12 -6.97
CA ASP A 323 10.30 -15.51 -6.55
C ASP A 323 9.91 -15.59 -5.07
N ASP A 324 10.58 -14.85 -4.16
CA ASP A 324 10.23 -14.78 -2.75
C ASP A 324 8.81 -14.22 -2.55
N MET A 325 8.48 -13.16 -3.28
CA MET A 325 7.16 -12.52 -3.23
C MET A 325 6.06 -13.51 -3.63
N LEU A 326 6.25 -14.21 -4.73
CA LEU A 326 5.26 -15.15 -5.28
C LEU A 326 5.17 -16.43 -4.44
N ALA A 327 6.29 -16.93 -3.93
CA ALA A 327 6.31 -18.08 -3.02
C ALA A 327 5.54 -17.77 -1.71
N SER A 328 5.73 -16.57 -1.14
CA SER A 328 5.00 -16.16 0.06
C SER A 328 3.49 -16.00 -0.19
N ALA A 329 3.11 -15.40 -1.33
CA ALA A 329 1.71 -15.27 -1.73
C ALA A 329 1.04 -16.63 -1.93
N TRP A 330 1.75 -17.59 -2.56
CA TRP A 330 1.26 -18.95 -2.76
C TRP A 330 1.07 -19.70 -1.44
N LYS A 331 2.06 -19.61 -0.54
CA LYS A 331 1.96 -20.20 0.79
C LYS A 331 0.78 -19.66 1.61
N TRP A 332 0.51 -18.35 1.50
CA TRP A 332 -0.65 -17.70 2.10
C TRP A 332 -1.97 -18.25 1.53
N GLU A 333 -2.13 -18.27 0.21
CA GLU A 333 -3.34 -18.79 -0.44
C GLU A 333 -3.62 -20.23 -0.02
N GLN A 334 -2.61 -21.10 -0.02
CA GLN A 334 -2.74 -22.49 0.41
C GLN A 334 -3.23 -22.59 1.87
N LYS A 335 -2.69 -21.74 2.76
CA LYS A 335 -3.06 -21.78 4.18
C LYS A 335 -4.49 -21.31 4.40
N VAL A 336 -4.89 -20.21 3.79
CA VAL A 336 -6.26 -19.68 3.89
C VAL A 336 -7.28 -20.72 3.43
N ARG A 337 -7.01 -21.43 2.34
CA ARG A 337 -7.93 -22.43 1.78
C ARG A 337 -7.87 -23.80 2.48
N SER A 338 -6.86 -24.02 3.32
CA SER A 338 -6.79 -25.25 4.14
C SER A 338 -7.64 -25.16 5.42
N ILE A 339 -8.10 -23.94 5.75
CA ILE A 339 -8.91 -23.66 6.95
C ILE A 339 -10.40 -23.66 6.61
N GLU A 340 -10.75 -23.48 5.32
CA GLU A 340 -12.12 -23.62 4.79
C GLU A 340 -12.46 -25.10 4.53
#